data_f076da314ff8d6d354a9210932f1ea33
#
_entry.id   f076da314ff8d6d354a9210932f1ea33
#
_cell.length_a   1.000
_cell.length_b   1.000
_cell.length_c   1.000
_cell.angle_alpha   90.00
_cell.angle_beta   90.00
_cell.angle_gamma   90.00
#
_symmetry.space_group_name_H-M   'P 1'
#
loop_
_entity.id
_entity.type
_entity.pdbx_description
1 polymer ?
#
loop_
_entity_poly.entity_id
_entity_poly.type
_entity_poly.pdbx_seq_one_letter_code
_entity_poly.pdbx_strand_id
1 'polypeptide(L)'
;MKGYAPEKTIGWRTDIDALPVVEETGLPFSSQHEGRMHACGHDMHMTVALGLLDELVQTQPKNNLLFLFQPAEENEAGGMLMYQENAFGDWKPDEFYGLHVRPDFKVGDIATNTSTLFAGTCEVLITFKGKGGHAAFPHEANDALVAAAYFVTQIQTIVSRNVDPIQGGVVTFGSFHSGTTNNVIAETAQLHGTIRTLTQDMSLLIQKRVTEIAKGVAASFGMEVDINLKQGGYLPVENNPELAREAMDFFRNRENVNLIDCLPAMTGEDFGYLLHQIPGVMFWLGVDTPYALHHPKMSPNEAALSFAVAEISAFLKKK
;
A
#
# COMPACT_ATOMS: atom_id res chain seq x y z
N MET A 1 18.40 18.32 6.78
CA MET A 1 18.55 19.78 7.07
C MET A 1 18.54 19.98 8.57
N LYS A 2 19.50 20.77 9.11
CA LYS A 2 19.54 21.07 10.55
C LYS A 2 18.58 22.19 10.90
N GLY A 3 17.81 22.00 11.96
CA GLY A 3 17.00 23.05 12.58
C GLY A 3 17.84 24.07 13.35
N TYR A 4 17.27 25.24 13.68
CA TYR A 4 17.99 26.26 14.44
C TYR A 4 18.05 25.96 15.96
N ALA A 5 17.11 25.16 16.49
CA ALA A 5 17.06 24.72 17.89
C ALA A 5 16.39 23.32 17.98
N PRO A 6 17.01 22.28 17.41
CA PRO A 6 16.35 20.99 17.23
C PRO A 6 16.14 20.26 18.57
N GLU A 7 14.93 19.82 18.82
CA GLU A 7 14.56 18.90 19.90
C GLU A 7 14.29 17.50 19.35
N LYS A 8 13.96 17.39 18.04
CA LYS A 8 13.67 16.15 17.34
C LYS A 8 14.00 16.26 15.84
N THR A 9 13.94 15.12 15.15
CA THR A 9 14.01 15.04 13.69
C THR A 9 12.66 14.68 13.13
N ILE A 10 12.16 15.50 12.20
CA ILE A 10 10.92 15.24 11.46
C ILE A 10 11.27 14.67 10.09
N GLY A 11 10.71 13.52 9.77
CA GLY A 11 10.85 12.91 8.45
C GLY A 11 9.74 13.35 7.49
N TRP A 12 10.10 13.54 6.23
CA TRP A 12 9.18 13.66 5.11
C TRP A 12 9.54 12.64 4.04
N ARG A 13 8.61 11.73 3.72
CA ARG A 13 8.80 10.72 2.69
C ARG A 13 8.14 11.15 1.39
N THR A 14 8.83 10.91 0.31
CA THR A 14 8.31 10.94 -1.06
C THR A 14 8.80 9.72 -1.82
N ASP A 15 7.90 9.00 -2.46
CA ASP A 15 8.21 7.97 -3.44
C ASP A 15 8.69 8.58 -4.75
N ILE A 16 9.44 7.82 -5.58
CA ILE A 16 10.06 8.36 -6.78
C ILE A 16 9.98 7.43 -8.00
N ASP A 17 9.42 6.24 -7.86
CA ASP A 17 9.37 5.25 -8.94
C ASP A 17 8.21 5.49 -9.91
N ALA A 18 8.29 4.84 -11.07
CA ALA A 18 7.33 4.93 -12.16
C ALA A 18 6.78 3.55 -12.53
N LEU A 19 5.55 3.52 -13.01
CA LEU A 19 4.86 2.31 -13.45
C LEU A 19 5.21 1.92 -14.90
N PRO A 20 5.13 0.62 -15.24
CA PRO A 20 5.28 0.14 -16.62
C PRO A 20 4.01 0.39 -17.43
N VAL A 21 3.64 1.66 -17.59
CA VAL A 21 2.45 2.14 -18.30
C VAL A 21 2.90 3.01 -19.47
N VAL A 22 2.29 2.84 -20.64
CA VAL A 22 2.46 3.75 -21.78
C VAL A 22 1.62 4.99 -21.56
N GLU A 23 2.24 6.15 -21.48
CA GLU A 23 1.53 7.40 -21.22
C GLU A 23 0.72 7.86 -22.44
N GLU A 24 -0.54 8.22 -22.21
CA GLU A 24 -1.49 8.72 -23.22
C GLU A 24 -2.05 10.10 -22.86
N THR A 25 -1.38 10.87 -22.02
CA THR A 25 -1.85 12.20 -21.58
C THR A 25 -1.84 13.23 -22.70
N GLY A 26 -0.88 13.14 -23.61
CA GLY A 26 -0.66 14.13 -24.67
C GLY A 26 -0.11 15.48 -24.15
N LEU A 27 0.36 15.53 -22.92
CA LEU A 27 0.96 16.72 -22.31
C LEU A 27 2.32 17.03 -22.92
N PRO A 28 2.72 18.31 -23.00
CA PRO A 28 4.01 18.70 -23.59
C PRO A 28 5.22 18.19 -22.79
N PHE A 29 5.02 17.79 -21.56
CA PHE A 29 6.03 17.21 -20.65
C PHE A 29 5.76 15.72 -20.34
N SER A 30 5.01 15.02 -21.20
CA SER A 30 4.81 13.57 -21.08
C SER A 30 6.13 12.81 -21.06
N SER A 31 6.10 11.60 -20.49
CA SER A 31 7.26 10.74 -20.37
C SER A 31 7.96 10.54 -21.71
N GLN A 32 9.29 10.68 -21.72
CA GLN A 32 10.14 10.35 -22.86
C GLN A 32 10.75 8.95 -22.77
N HIS A 33 10.40 8.20 -21.72
CA HIS A 33 10.78 6.81 -21.53
C HIS A 33 9.63 5.91 -21.93
N GLU A 34 9.71 5.29 -23.11
CA GLU A 34 8.65 4.42 -23.62
C GLU A 34 8.28 3.32 -22.59
N GLY A 35 6.98 3.15 -22.36
CA GLY A 35 6.47 2.19 -21.38
C GLY A 35 6.73 2.55 -19.92
N ARG A 36 7.02 3.81 -19.59
CA ARG A 36 7.16 4.30 -18.23
C ARG A 36 6.36 5.58 -18.02
N MET A 37 5.57 5.63 -16.94
CA MET A 37 4.75 6.78 -16.61
C MET A 37 4.61 6.91 -15.09
N HIS A 38 4.60 8.12 -14.57
CA HIS A 38 4.19 8.40 -13.19
C HIS A 38 2.65 8.37 -13.06
N ALA A 39 2.04 7.23 -13.38
CA ALA A 39 0.59 7.07 -13.34
C ALA A 39 0.02 6.96 -11.92
N CYS A 40 0.89 6.93 -10.89
CA CYS A 40 0.52 7.03 -9.48
C CYS A 40 0.79 8.43 -8.87
N GLY A 41 1.37 9.35 -9.66
CA GLY A 41 1.60 10.74 -9.24
C GLY A 41 2.85 10.95 -8.38
N HIS A 42 3.82 10.02 -8.41
CA HIS A 42 5.06 10.17 -7.63
C HIS A 42 5.93 11.35 -8.13
N ASP A 43 5.78 11.79 -9.36
CA ASP A 43 6.35 13.04 -9.88
C ASP A 43 5.79 14.28 -9.15
N MET A 44 4.49 14.29 -8.82
CA MET A 44 3.88 15.32 -7.98
C MET A 44 4.46 15.27 -6.56
N HIS A 45 4.60 14.07 -5.98
CA HIS A 45 5.17 13.89 -4.64
C HIS A 45 6.61 14.40 -4.58
N MET A 46 7.46 14.04 -5.57
CA MET A 46 8.83 14.56 -5.67
C MET A 46 8.87 16.08 -5.81
N THR A 47 8.00 16.63 -6.65
CA THR A 47 7.96 18.08 -6.89
C THR A 47 7.54 18.84 -5.62
N VAL A 48 6.55 18.31 -4.88
CA VAL A 48 6.19 18.87 -3.56
C VAL A 48 7.38 18.80 -2.61
N ALA A 49 8.08 17.65 -2.52
CA ALA A 49 9.23 17.51 -1.62
C ALA A 49 10.37 18.49 -1.97
N LEU A 50 10.64 18.70 -3.26
CA LEU A 50 11.64 19.69 -3.72
C LEU A 50 11.21 21.12 -3.39
N GLY A 51 9.94 21.45 -3.58
CA GLY A 51 9.39 22.76 -3.20
C GLY A 51 9.44 23.00 -1.68
N LEU A 52 9.17 21.98 -0.88
CA LEU A 52 9.33 22.04 0.58
C LEU A 52 10.80 22.29 0.97
N LEU A 53 11.75 21.62 0.31
CA LEU A 53 13.17 21.82 0.54
C LEU A 53 13.58 23.26 0.24
N ASP A 54 13.16 23.81 -0.91
CA ASP A 54 13.49 25.19 -1.30
C ASP A 54 12.94 26.21 -0.29
N GLU A 55 11.68 26.10 0.08
CA GLU A 55 11.02 26.96 1.06
C GLU A 55 11.64 26.87 2.46
N LEU A 56 11.91 25.66 2.93
CA LEU A 56 12.37 25.42 4.30
C LEU A 56 13.87 25.70 4.49
N VAL A 57 14.68 25.61 3.44
CA VAL A 57 16.08 26.05 3.49
C VAL A 57 16.15 27.58 3.74
N GLN A 58 15.26 28.35 3.13
CA GLN A 58 15.23 29.81 3.29
C GLN A 58 14.72 30.26 4.64
N THR A 59 13.81 29.49 5.26
CA THR A 59 13.11 29.89 6.50
C THR A 59 13.60 29.18 7.76
N GLN A 60 14.47 28.20 7.62
CA GLN A 60 15.09 27.33 8.63
C GLN A 60 14.14 26.94 9.79
N PRO A 61 13.54 25.75 9.77
CA PRO A 61 12.62 25.30 10.80
C PRO A 61 13.32 25.11 12.16
N LYS A 62 12.53 25.03 13.25
CA LYS A 62 13.05 24.79 14.60
C LYS A 62 13.76 23.43 14.67
N ASN A 63 13.07 22.37 14.27
CA ASN A 63 13.54 20.99 14.35
C ASN A 63 14.34 20.57 13.12
N ASN A 64 15.08 19.48 13.25
CA ASN A 64 15.74 18.85 12.12
C ASN A 64 14.70 18.29 11.14
N LEU A 65 15.00 18.36 9.84
CA LEU A 65 14.19 17.71 8.80
C LEU A 65 15.03 16.70 8.02
N LEU A 66 14.48 15.50 7.85
CA LEU A 66 14.99 14.47 6.96
C LEU A 66 14.00 14.30 5.80
N PHE A 67 14.48 14.43 4.57
CA PHE A 67 13.71 14.11 3.36
C PHE A 67 14.17 12.76 2.83
N LEU A 68 13.24 11.81 2.71
CA LEU A 68 13.46 10.49 2.16
C LEU A 68 12.88 10.42 0.75
N PHE A 69 13.75 10.28 -0.25
CA PHE A 69 13.36 10.00 -1.64
C PHE A 69 13.42 8.49 -1.83
N GLN A 70 12.26 7.85 -1.80
CA GLN A 70 12.13 6.41 -1.72
C GLN A 70 11.84 5.78 -3.08
N PRO A 71 12.70 4.89 -3.61
CA PRO A 71 12.40 4.10 -4.80
C PRO A 71 11.51 2.90 -4.47
N ALA A 72 10.98 2.26 -5.53
CA ALA A 72 10.36 0.93 -5.51
C ALA A 72 9.17 0.78 -4.54
N GLU A 73 8.31 1.82 -4.47
CA GLU A 73 7.04 1.73 -3.74
C GLU A 73 6.12 0.70 -4.38
N GLU A 74 6.03 0.65 -5.71
CA GLU A 74 5.01 -0.08 -6.47
C GLU A 74 5.19 -1.61 -6.45
N ASN A 75 6.37 -2.14 -6.11
CA ASN A 75 6.61 -3.59 -6.25
C ASN A 75 7.58 -4.23 -5.25
N GLU A 76 8.57 -3.51 -4.72
CA GLU A 76 9.64 -4.09 -3.91
C GLU A 76 9.62 -3.66 -2.43
N ALA A 77 8.65 -2.82 -2.04
CA ALA A 77 8.57 -2.24 -0.70
C ALA A 77 9.86 -1.50 -0.29
N GLY A 78 10.25 -0.53 -1.12
CA GLY A 78 11.50 0.23 -0.98
C GLY A 78 11.66 0.90 0.39
N GLY A 79 10.56 1.34 1.00
CA GLY A 79 10.55 1.91 2.35
C GLY A 79 11.07 0.91 3.40
N MET A 80 10.64 -0.35 3.33
CA MET A 80 11.15 -1.42 4.20
C MET A 80 12.64 -1.66 3.97
N LEU A 81 13.06 -1.75 2.71
CA LEU A 81 14.47 -2.00 2.37
C LEU A 81 15.36 -0.87 2.86
N MET A 82 14.98 0.39 2.63
CA MET A 82 15.72 1.56 3.11
C MET A 82 15.84 1.59 4.64
N TYR A 83 14.78 1.21 5.35
CA TYR A 83 14.82 1.10 6.81
C TYR A 83 15.80 0.02 7.27
N GLN A 84 15.74 -1.18 6.66
CA GLN A 84 16.60 -2.32 6.99
C GLN A 84 18.09 -2.04 6.69
N GLU A 85 18.37 -1.30 5.61
CA GLU A 85 19.72 -0.85 5.21
C GLU A 85 20.20 0.38 6.01
N ASN A 86 19.43 0.82 7.03
CA ASN A 86 19.76 2.01 7.85
C ASN A 86 20.00 3.29 7.03
N ALA A 87 19.18 3.52 6.00
CA ALA A 87 19.31 4.69 5.13
C ALA A 87 19.20 6.04 5.85
N PHE A 88 18.63 6.06 7.04
CA PHE A 88 18.52 7.27 7.86
C PHE A 88 19.84 7.64 8.58
N GLY A 89 20.74 6.67 8.80
CA GLY A 89 21.95 6.88 9.58
C GLY A 89 21.66 7.49 10.95
N ASP A 90 22.38 8.55 11.30
CA ASP A 90 22.19 9.28 12.56
C ASP A 90 20.96 10.23 12.56
N TRP A 91 20.21 10.29 11.46
CA TRP A 91 19.07 11.18 11.27
C TRP A 91 17.72 10.46 11.36
N LYS A 92 17.66 9.29 12.02
CA LYS A 92 16.39 8.57 12.18
C LYS A 92 15.31 9.50 12.72
N PRO A 93 14.16 9.63 12.01
CA PRO A 93 13.09 10.53 12.44
C PRO A 93 12.44 10.07 13.75
N ASP A 94 11.99 11.04 14.54
CA ASP A 94 11.11 10.84 15.70
C ASP A 94 9.63 10.83 15.29
N GLU A 95 9.30 11.55 14.22
CA GLU A 95 7.97 11.58 13.59
C GLU A 95 8.15 11.53 12.07
N PHE A 96 7.27 10.80 11.37
CA PHE A 96 7.39 10.65 9.92
C PHE A 96 6.08 11.03 9.20
N TYR A 97 6.19 11.84 8.17
CA TYR A 97 5.07 12.32 7.39
C TYR A 97 5.27 12.00 5.90
N GLY A 98 4.15 11.81 5.20
CA GLY A 98 4.11 11.63 3.76
C GLY A 98 2.77 12.08 3.20
N LEU A 99 2.69 12.26 1.90
CA LEU A 99 1.43 12.47 1.19
C LEU A 99 1.32 11.55 -0.01
N HIS A 100 0.09 11.29 -0.44
CA HIS A 100 -0.21 10.68 -1.72
C HIS A 100 -1.29 11.51 -2.43
N VAL A 101 -1.20 11.64 -3.74
CA VAL A 101 -2.22 12.32 -4.54
C VAL A 101 -3.52 11.53 -4.60
N ARG A 102 -4.64 12.23 -4.57
CA ARG A 102 -5.98 11.66 -4.69
C ARG A 102 -6.74 12.27 -5.86
N PRO A 103 -6.96 11.51 -6.95
CA PRO A 103 -7.56 12.01 -8.19
C PRO A 103 -8.94 12.67 -8.04
N ASP A 104 -9.83 12.07 -7.26
CA ASP A 104 -11.23 12.46 -7.08
C ASP A 104 -11.44 13.60 -6.07
N PHE A 105 -10.38 14.03 -5.36
CA PHE A 105 -10.41 15.18 -4.48
C PHE A 105 -9.97 16.45 -5.23
N LYS A 106 -10.50 17.59 -4.84
CA LYS A 106 -10.22 18.88 -5.50
C LYS A 106 -8.90 19.48 -5.03
N VAL A 107 -8.32 20.34 -5.83
CA VAL A 107 -7.22 21.21 -5.37
C VAL A 107 -7.73 22.05 -4.20
N GLY A 108 -6.98 22.05 -3.10
CA GLY A 108 -7.40 22.65 -1.82
C GLY A 108 -7.82 21.62 -0.78
N ASP A 109 -8.09 20.38 -1.19
CA ASP A 109 -8.41 19.30 -0.26
C ASP A 109 -7.13 18.66 0.29
N ILE A 110 -7.05 18.56 1.61
CA ILE A 110 -6.14 17.67 2.35
C ILE A 110 -7.00 16.70 3.15
N ALA A 111 -6.75 15.39 3.01
CA ALA A 111 -7.53 14.42 3.75
C ALA A 111 -6.63 13.47 4.55
N THR A 112 -7.08 13.06 5.71
CA THR A 112 -6.48 12.03 6.54
C THR A 112 -7.52 11.55 7.57
N ASN A 113 -7.12 10.65 8.45
CA ASN A 113 -7.92 10.24 9.60
C ASN A 113 -7.00 9.84 10.76
N THR A 114 -7.59 9.56 11.93
CA THR A 114 -6.84 9.19 13.15
C THR A 114 -6.58 7.68 13.28
N SER A 115 -6.77 6.92 12.21
CA SER A 115 -6.60 5.47 12.17
C SER A 115 -5.87 5.04 10.89
N THR A 116 -6.33 3.99 10.22
CA THR A 116 -5.74 3.50 8.98
C THR A 116 -6.14 4.36 7.79
N LEU A 117 -5.17 4.74 6.95
CA LEU A 117 -5.43 5.45 5.70
C LEU A 117 -5.41 4.51 4.48
N PHE A 118 -4.47 3.57 4.42
CA PHE A 118 -4.37 2.54 3.37
C PHE A 118 -4.35 1.15 3.97
N ALA A 119 -4.94 0.18 3.27
CA ALA A 119 -4.93 -1.21 3.70
C ALA A 119 -3.56 -1.86 3.54
N GLY A 120 -3.25 -2.78 4.44
CA GLY A 120 -2.14 -3.72 4.25
C GLY A 120 -2.47 -4.73 3.16
N THR A 121 -1.43 -5.14 2.43
CA THR A 121 -1.52 -6.03 1.27
C THR A 121 -0.69 -7.28 1.49
N CYS A 122 -1.28 -8.46 1.26
CA CYS A 122 -0.54 -9.71 1.21
C CYS A 122 -0.92 -10.50 -0.04
N GLU A 123 0.06 -10.83 -0.86
CA GLU A 123 -0.11 -11.77 -1.96
C GLU A 123 -0.16 -13.20 -1.46
N VAL A 124 -1.00 -14.02 -2.07
CA VAL A 124 -1.24 -15.41 -1.67
C VAL A 124 -1.05 -16.31 -2.88
N LEU A 125 -0.11 -17.25 -2.78
CA LEU A 125 0.06 -18.33 -3.74
C LEU A 125 -0.10 -19.68 -3.02
N ILE A 126 -1.09 -20.46 -3.43
CA ILE A 126 -1.36 -21.79 -2.90
C ILE A 126 -1.22 -22.81 -4.03
N THR A 127 -0.45 -23.85 -3.80
CA THR A 127 -0.31 -24.95 -4.76
C THR A 127 -0.59 -26.28 -4.07
N PHE A 128 -1.73 -26.91 -4.40
CA PHE A 128 -2.04 -28.28 -4.00
C PHE A 128 -1.29 -29.24 -4.91
N LYS A 129 -0.66 -30.26 -4.31
CA LYS A 129 0.12 -31.30 -4.97
C LYS A 129 -0.45 -32.66 -4.62
N GLY A 130 -1.20 -33.21 -5.54
CA GLY A 130 -1.81 -34.54 -5.43
C GLY A 130 -1.09 -35.60 -6.27
N LYS A 131 -1.86 -36.51 -6.80
CA LYS A 131 -1.38 -37.57 -7.71
C LYS A 131 -2.31 -37.63 -8.90
N GLY A 132 -1.78 -37.36 -10.10
CA GLY A 132 -2.50 -37.49 -11.35
C GLY A 132 -2.85 -38.94 -11.69
N GLY A 133 -3.83 -39.12 -12.57
CA GLY A 133 -4.27 -40.46 -12.97
C GLY A 133 -5.31 -40.42 -14.08
N HIS A 134 -5.68 -41.60 -14.55
CA HIS A 134 -6.75 -41.74 -15.53
C HIS A 134 -8.10 -41.46 -14.89
N ALA A 135 -8.93 -40.62 -15.51
CA ALA A 135 -10.20 -40.15 -14.93
C ALA A 135 -11.19 -41.29 -14.57
N ALA A 136 -11.06 -42.48 -15.24
CA ALA A 136 -11.89 -43.66 -14.93
C ALA A 136 -11.38 -44.48 -13.73
N PHE A 137 -10.19 -44.17 -13.18
CA PHE A 137 -9.58 -44.84 -12.04
C PHE A 137 -9.27 -43.88 -10.89
N PRO A 138 -10.28 -43.11 -10.37
CA PRO A 138 -10.06 -42.08 -9.37
C PRO A 138 -9.51 -42.60 -8.04
N HIS A 139 -9.71 -43.89 -7.74
CA HIS A 139 -9.19 -44.56 -6.54
C HIS A 139 -7.65 -44.74 -6.56
N GLU A 140 -6.99 -44.53 -7.69
CA GLU A 140 -5.53 -44.62 -7.85
C GLU A 140 -4.85 -43.22 -7.82
N ALA A 141 -5.65 -42.16 -7.71
CA ALA A 141 -5.20 -40.77 -7.80
C ALA A 141 -5.60 -39.95 -6.56
N ASN A 142 -5.04 -38.74 -6.45
CA ASN A 142 -5.44 -37.69 -5.49
C ASN A 142 -5.73 -36.40 -6.27
N ASP A 143 -7.00 -36.06 -6.41
CA ASP A 143 -7.46 -34.99 -7.31
C ASP A 143 -7.21 -33.60 -6.71
N ALA A 144 -6.17 -32.92 -7.23
CA ALA A 144 -5.80 -31.56 -6.78
C ALA A 144 -6.85 -30.51 -7.18
N LEU A 145 -7.57 -30.69 -8.29
CA LEU A 145 -8.63 -29.77 -8.72
C LEU A 145 -9.78 -29.76 -7.71
N VAL A 146 -10.23 -30.93 -7.28
CA VAL A 146 -11.30 -31.06 -6.30
C VAL A 146 -10.88 -30.47 -4.96
N ALA A 147 -9.67 -30.76 -4.47
CA ALA A 147 -9.16 -30.23 -3.23
C ALA A 147 -9.12 -28.66 -3.27
N ALA A 148 -8.61 -28.09 -4.35
CA ALA A 148 -8.56 -26.64 -4.52
C ALA A 148 -9.96 -25.99 -4.59
N ALA A 149 -10.94 -26.67 -5.20
CA ALA A 149 -12.34 -26.19 -5.22
C ALA A 149 -12.93 -26.15 -3.79
N TYR A 150 -12.67 -27.16 -2.97
CA TYR A 150 -13.05 -27.14 -1.55
C TYR A 150 -12.32 -26.03 -0.76
N PHE A 151 -11.05 -25.80 -1.04
CA PHE A 151 -10.31 -24.70 -0.43
C PHE A 151 -10.96 -23.34 -0.74
N VAL A 152 -11.30 -23.06 -2.02
CA VAL A 152 -11.94 -21.81 -2.43
C VAL A 152 -13.25 -21.56 -1.69
N THR A 153 -14.04 -22.61 -1.47
CA THR A 153 -15.30 -22.49 -0.73
C THR A 153 -15.08 -22.30 0.78
N GLN A 154 -14.18 -23.07 1.38
CA GLN A 154 -13.89 -22.97 2.83
C GLN A 154 -13.25 -21.65 3.23
N ILE A 155 -12.37 -21.09 2.38
CA ILE A 155 -11.66 -19.84 2.69
C ILE A 155 -12.60 -18.65 2.86
N GLN A 156 -13.80 -18.69 2.27
CA GLN A 156 -14.82 -17.63 2.46
C GLN A 156 -15.26 -17.52 3.92
N THR A 157 -15.08 -18.58 4.71
CA THR A 157 -15.42 -18.58 6.14
C THR A 157 -14.48 -17.73 6.98
N ILE A 158 -13.31 -17.39 6.49
CA ILE A 158 -12.38 -16.51 7.21
C ILE A 158 -13.03 -15.16 7.45
N VAL A 159 -13.47 -14.48 6.39
CA VAL A 159 -14.10 -13.17 6.50
C VAL A 159 -15.43 -13.26 7.24
N SER A 160 -16.25 -14.29 6.94
CA SER A 160 -17.60 -14.38 7.51
C SER A 160 -17.66 -14.92 8.94
N ARG A 161 -16.59 -15.57 9.47
CA ARG A 161 -16.61 -16.27 10.77
C ARG A 161 -15.40 -16.04 11.67
N ASN A 162 -14.32 -15.41 11.18
CA ASN A 162 -13.13 -15.16 11.99
C ASN A 162 -12.75 -13.68 12.07
N VAL A 163 -13.06 -12.90 11.03
CA VAL A 163 -12.80 -11.45 10.99
C VAL A 163 -13.88 -10.72 11.82
N ASP A 164 -13.44 -9.80 12.66
CA ASP A 164 -14.36 -8.88 13.34
C ASP A 164 -15.08 -8.02 12.28
N PRO A 165 -16.43 -8.03 12.23
CA PRO A 165 -17.21 -7.29 11.23
C PRO A 165 -16.92 -5.79 11.18
N ILE A 166 -16.48 -5.20 12.31
CA ILE A 166 -16.16 -3.77 12.40
C ILE A 166 -14.79 -3.48 11.77
N GLN A 167 -13.83 -4.41 11.88
CA GLN A 167 -12.48 -4.22 11.35
C GLN A 167 -12.40 -4.52 9.85
N GLY A 168 -13.25 -5.41 9.37
CA GLY A 168 -13.28 -5.79 7.98
C GLY A 168 -12.04 -6.57 7.51
N GLY A 169 -12.08 -7.01 6.25
CA GLY A 169 -10.98 -7.69 5.59
C GLY A 169 -11.43 -8.26 4.24
N VAL A 170 -10.50 -8.40 3.32
CA VAL A 170 -10.74 -8.97 1.99
C VAL A 170 -9.81 -10.16 1.80
N VAL A 171 -10.37 -11.29 1.33
CA VAL A 171 -9.62 -12.45 0.85
C VAL A 171 -10.18 -12.83 -0.51
N THR A 172 -9.39 -12.62 -1.56
CA THR A 172 -9.83 -12.87 -2.94
C THR A 172 -8.81 -13.76 -3.65
N PHE A 173 -9.28 -14.82 -4.32
CA PHE A 173 -8.49 -15.58 -5.28
C PHE A 173 -8.97 -15.20 -6.69
N GLY A 174 -8.12 -14.48 -7.41
CA GLY A 174 -8.40 -14.00 -8.77
C GLY A 174 -8.03 -14.98 -9.87
N SER A 175 -7.23 -16.02 -9.54
CA SER A 175 -6.74 -16.99 -10.51
C SER A 175 -6.75 -18.40 -9.90
N PHE A 176 -7.22 -19.38 -10.71
CA PHE A 176 -7.22 -20.80 -10.36
C PHE A 176 -6.92 -21.61 -11.63
N HIS A 177 -5.79 -22.33 -11.62
CA HIS A 177 -5.34 -23.15 -12.74
C HIS A 177 -5.14 -24.60 -12.29
N SER A 178 -5.79 -25.55 -12.97
CA SER A 178 -5.66 -26.99 -12.71
C SER A 178 -6.10 -27.81 -13.91
N GLY A 179 -5.38 -28.91 -14.15
CA GLY A 179 -5.68 -29.85 -15.23
C GLY A 179 -5.35 -29.32 -16.63
N THR A 180 -5.30 -30.25 -17.61
CA THR A 180 -4.96 -29.96 -19.02
C THR A 180 -5.95 -30.59 -19.99
N THR A 181 -6.66 -31.63 -19.58
CA THR A 181 -7.59 -32.39 -20.43
C THR A 181 -8.66 -33.07 -19.59
N ASN A 182 -9.78 -33.41 -20.22
CA ASN A 182 -10.98 -33.94 -19.55
C ASN A 182 -10.88 -35.38 -19.03
N ASN A 183 -9.92 -36.18 -19.48
CA ASN A 183 -9.78 -37.57 -19.13
C ASN A 183 -8.57 -37.89 -18.25
N VAL A 184 -7.92 -36.86 -17.68
CA VAL A 184 -6.79 -36.97 -16.75
C VAL A 184 -7.11 -36.19 -15.46
N ILE A 185 -6.98 -36.88 -14.32
CA ILE A 185 -7.07 -36.26 -13.00
C ILE A 185 -5.87 -35.37 -12.80
N ALA A 186 -6.11 -34.11 -12.38
CA ALA A 186 -5.06 -33.10 -12.20
C ALA A 186 -4.16 -33.46 -10.99
N GLU A 187 -2.85 -33.47 -11.23
CA GLU A 187 -1.84 -33.68 -10.20
C GLU A 187 -1.63 -32.37 -9.38
N THR A 188 -1.79 -31.21 -10.00
CA THR A 188 -1.57 -29.91 -9.36
C THR A 188 -2.73 -28.96 -9.55
N ALA A 189 -2.95 -28.11 -8.55
CA ALA A 189 -3.85 -26.97 -8.64
C ALA A 189 -3.20 -25.74 -8.01
N GLN A 190 -3.13 -24.64 -8.75
CA GLN A 190 -2.47 -23.42 -8.36
C GLN A 190 -3.48 -22.28 -8.29
N LEU A 191 -3.46 -21.55 -7.17
CA LEU A 191 -4.37 -20.43 -6.92
C LEU A 191 -3.56 -19.21 -6.53
N HIS A 192 -3.85 -18.07 -7.18
CA HIS A 192 -3.27 -16.78 -6.84
C HIS A 192 -4.36 -15.87 -6.26
N GLY A 193 -4.05 -15.25 -5.14
CA GLY A 193 -4.98 -14.41 -4.40
C GLY A 193 -4.33 -13.23 -3.73
N THR A 194 -5.15 -12.47 -3.06
CA THR A 194 -4.73 -11.32 -2.28
C THR A 194 -5.54 -11.18 -1.00
N ILE A 195 -4.89 -10.67 0.05
CA ILE A 195 -5.51 -10.27 1.31
C ILE A 195 -5.37 -8.76 1.43
N ARG A 196 -6.42 -8.08 1.91
CA ARG A 196 -6.40 -6.68 2.29
C ARG A 196 -6.98 -6.53 3.69
N THR A 197 -6.32 -5.75 4.54
CA THR A 197 -6.76 -5.52 5.94
C THR A 197 -6.44 -4.10 6.39
N LEU A 198 -7.23 -3.59 7.33
CA LEU A 198 -7.03 -2.25 7.88
C LEU A 198 -6.13 -2.23 9.12
N THR A 199 -5.82 -3.40 9.70
CA THR A 199 -4.89 -3.52 10.84
C THR A 199 -3.93 -4.67 10.63
N GLN A 200 -2.71 -4.56 11.16
CA GLN A 200 -1.72 -5.61 11.04
C GLN A 200 -2.13 -6.88 11.80
N ASP A 201 -2.79 -6.75 12.95
CA ASP A 201 -3.31 -7.90 13.70
C ASP A 201 -4.30 -8.71 12.88
N MET A 202 -5.19 -8.04 12.15
CA MET A 202 -6.15 -8.71 11.25
C MET A 202 -5.45 -9.37 10.07
N SER A 203 -4.39 -8.76 9.53
CA SER A 203 -3.56 -9.37 8.47
C SER A 203 -2.97 -10.69 8.95
N LEU A 204 -2.35 -10.70 10.11
CA LEU A 204 -1.74 -11.90 10.71
C LEU A 204 -2.78 -12.98 11.01
N LEU A 205 -3.96 -12.60 11.53
CA LEU A 205 -5.07 -13.52 11.77
C LEU A 205 -5.49 -14.21 10.45
N ILE A 206 -5.76 -13.43 9.41
CA ILE A 206 -6.21 -13.98 8.11
C ILE A 206 -5.15 -14.87 7.49
N GLN A 207 -3.87 -14.45 7.46
CA GLN A 207 -2.76 -15.25 6.94
C GLN A 207 -2.63 -16.61 7.67
N LYS A 208 -2.77 -16.60 9.00
CA LYS A 208 -2.80 -17.82 9.81
C LYS A 208 -3.97 -18.72 9.40
N ARG A 209 -5.18 -18.16 9.27
CA ARG A 209 -6.38 -18.94 8.91
C ARG A 209 -6.31 -19.50 7.49
N VAL A 210 -5.77 -18.72 6.52
CA VAL A 210 -5.49 -19.24 5.16
C VAL A 210 -4.60 -20.47 5.22
N THR A 211 -3.51 -20.38 5.99
CA THR A 211 -2.56 -21.49 6.17
C THR A 211 -3.21 -22.72 6.80
N GLU A 212 -4.00 -22.54 7.84
CA GLU A 212 -4.68 -23.64 8.54
C GLU A 212 -5.71 -24.34 7.65
N ILE A 213 -6.51 -23.58 6.90
CA ILE A 213 -7.50 -24.15 5.96
C ILE A 213 -6.82 -24.89 4.83
N ALA A 214 -5.77 -24.30 4.22
CA ALA A 214 -5.04 -24.97 3.13
C ALA A 214 -4.44 -26.31 3.58
N LYS A 215 -3.80 -26.35 4.75
CA LYS A 215 -3.26 -27.59 5.34
C LYS A 215 -4.36 -28.59 5.69
N GLY A 216 -5.49 -28.12 6.23
CA GLY A 216 -6.64 -28.98 6.56
C GLY A 216 -7.25 -29.63 5.33
N VAL A 217 -7.42 -28.86 4.25
CA VAL A 217 -7.90 -29.40 2.96
C VAL A 217 -6.90 -30.41 2.39
N ALA A 218 -5.61 -30.07 2.32
CA ALA A 218 -4.60 -30.98 1.81
C ALA A 218 -4.60 -32.32 2.57
N ALA A 219 -4.65 -32.26 3.89
CA ALA A 219 -4.72 -33.46 4.74
C ALA A 219 -5.99 -34.31 4.48
N SER A 220 -7.15 -33.69 4.27
CA SER A 220 -8.42 -34.37 4.02
C SER A 220 -8.44 -35.09 2.67
N PHE A 221 -7.62 -34.65 1.71
CA PHE A 221 -7.47 -35.28 0.38
C PHE A 221 -6.19 -36.12 0.25
N GLY A 222 -5.40 -36.26 1.34
CA GLY A 222 -4.18 -37.09 1.35
C GLY A 222 -3.09 -36.54 0.41
N MET A 223 -2.91 -35.23 0.36
CA MET A 223 -1.95 -34.55 -0.53
C MET A 223 -1.13 -33.48 0.20
N GLU A 224 -0.13 -32.93 -0.48
CA GLU A 224 0.70 -31.83 0.00
C GLU A 224 0.16 -30.50 -0.47
N VAL A 225 0.56 -29.42 0.23
CA VAL A 225 0.26 -28.05 -0.17
C VAL A 225 1.47 -27.14 0.08
N ASP A 226 1.86 -26.37 -0.95
CA ASP A 226 2.78 -25.27 -0.81
C ASP A 226 1.99 -23.99 -0.57
N ILE A 227 2.45 -23.21 0.40
CA ILE A 227 1.79 -21.95 0.81
C ILE A 227 2.85 -20.85 0.80
N ASN A 228 2.64 -19.86 -0.05
CA ASN A 228 3.47 -18.67 -0.08
C ASN A 228 2.60 -17.44 0.18
N LEU A 229 2.88 -16.76 1.29
CA LEU A 229 2.21 -15.53 1.71
C LEU A 229 3.26 -14.42 1.72
N LYS A 230 3.13 -13.45 0.79
CA LYS A 230 4.08 -12.35 0.64
C LYS A 230 3.40 -11.03 0.99
N GLN A 231 3.55 -10.58 2.22
CA GLN A 231 3.15 -9.24 2.64
C GLN A 231 4.29 -8.24 2.41
N GLY A 232 5.54 -8.65 2.71
CA GLY A 232 6.69 -7.77 2.60
C GLY A 232 6.54 -6.53 3.47
N GLY A 233 6.82 -5.35 2.91
CA GLY A 233 6.68 -4.06 3.56
C GLY A 233 5.30 -3.41 3.43
N TYR A 234 4.32 -4.05 2.82
CA TYR A 234 2.98 -3.48 2.61
C TYR A 234 2.08 -3.71 3.84
N LEU A 235 2.48 -3.16 4.98
CA LEU A 235 1.66 -3.11 6.18
C LEU A 235 0.56 -2.06 6.03
N PRO A 236 -0.54 -2.13 6.80
CA PRO A 236 -1.51 -1.03 6.83
C PRO A 236 -0.82 0.30 7.17
N VAL A 237 -1.19 1.37 6.48
CA VAL A 237 -0.76 2.73 6.82
C VAL A 237 -1.59 3.20 8.01
N GLU A 238 -1.17 2.84 9.21
CA GLU A 238 -1.81 3.19 10.47
C GLU A 238 -1.23 4.52 10.97
N ASN A 239 -2.01 5.58 10.87
CA ASN A 239 -1.62 6.88 11.39
C ASN A 239 -1.51 6.85 12.93
N ASN A 240 -0.49 7.52 13.47
CA ASN A 240 -0.47 7.77 14.92
C ASN A 240 -1.64 8.69 15.30
N PRO A 241 -2.54 8.28 16.21
CA PRO A 241 -3.77 9.03 16.47
C PRO A 241 -3.55 10.42 17.07
N GLU A 242 -2.48 10.63 17.84
CA GLU A 242 -2.17 11.92 18.45
C GLU A 242 -1.61 12.89 17.42
N LEU A 243 -0.64 12.43 16.62
CA LEU A 243 -0.05 13.23 15.54
C LEU A 243 -1.07 13.54 14.45
N ALA A 244 -1.99 12.60 14.16
CA ALA A 244 -3.06 12.83 13.20
C ALA A 244 -4.05 13.90 13.69
N ARG A 245 -4.46 13.86 14.97
CA ARG A 245 -5.31 14.91 15.54
C ARG A 245 -4.62 16.28 15.50
N GLU A 246 -3.34 16.33 15.87
CA GLU A 246 -2.55 17.59 15.80
C GLU A 246 -2.50 18.14 14.38
N ALA A 247 -2.25 17.28 13.38
CA ALA A 247 -2.22 17.69 11.98
C ALA A 247 -3.60 18.14 11.49
N MET A 248 -4.66 17.37 11.81
CA MET A 248 -6.04 17.75 11.45
C MET A 248 -6.45 19.08 12.08
N ASP A 249 -6.10 19.31 13.33
CA ASP A 249 -6.39 20.59 14.01
C ASP A 249 -5.61 21.74 13.38
N PHE A 250 -4.37 21.50 12.95
CA PHE A 250 -3.60 22.50 12.21
C PHE A 250 -4.29 22.85 10.89
N PHE A 251 -4.59 21.86 10.05
CA PHE A 251 -5.18 22.10 8.72
C PHE A 251 -6.61 22.65 8.80
N ARG A 252 -7.41 22.27 9.80
CA ARG A 252 -8.76 22.82 10.02
C ARG A 252 -8.77 24.35 10.23
N ASN A 253 -7.68 24.88 10.76
CA ASN A 253 -7.54 26.32 11.01
C ASN A 253 -6.85 27.09 9.85
N ARG A 254 -6.67 26.44 8.69
CA ARG A 254 -6.09 27.08 7.49
C ARG A 254 -7.20 27.49 6.53
N GLU A 255 -7.23 28.77 6.16
CA GLU A 255 -8.29 29.35 5.30
C GLU A 255 -8.36 28.71 3.90
N ASN A 256 -7.21 28.26 3.37
CA ASN A 256 -7.12 27.69 2.02
C ASN A 256 -7.27 26.16 1.99
N VAL A 257 -7.42 25.51 3.13
CA VAL A 257 -7.49 24.05 3.23
C VAL A 257 -8.93 23.62 3.50
N ASN A 258 -9.44 22.74 2.66
CA ASN A 258 -10.62 21.95 2.97
C ASN A 258 -10.17 20.62 3.56
N LEU A 259 -10.18 20.51 4.89
CA LEU A 259 -9.81 19.27 5.58
C LEU A 259 -10.93 18.24 5.51
N ILE A 260 -10.62 17.06 5.01
CA ILE A 260 -11.55 15.92 4.94
C ILE A 260 -11.11 14.84 5.92
N ASP A 261 -11.97 14.48 6.87
CA ASP A 261 -11.84 13.25 7.67
C ASP A 261 -12.35 12.08 6.82
N CYS A 262 -11.43 11.31 6.23
CA CYS A 262 -11.77 10.34 5.19
C CYS A 262 -11.80 8.90 5.69
N LEU A 263 -12.54 8.06 4.99
CA LEU A 263 -12.52 6.61 5.18
C LEU A 263 -11.20 6.03 4.63
N PRO A 264 -10.75 4.88 5.16
CA PRO A 264 -9.57 4.18 4.64
C PRO A 264 -9.77 3.73 3.20
N ALA A 265 -8.68 3.73 2.42
CA ALA A 265 -8.63 3.13 1.10
C ALA A 265 -8.17 1.66 1.20
N MET A 266 -8.73 0.80 0.32
CA MET A 266 -8.33 -0.61 0.25
C MET A 266 -7.13 -0.87 -0.68
N THR A 267 -6.47 0.18 -1.16
CA THR A 267 -5.19 0.14 -1.89
C THR A 267 -4.02 -0.08 -0.92
N GLY A 268 -2.93 -0.67 -1.43
CA GLY A 268 -1.70 -0.84 -0.65
C GLY A 268 -0.79 0.38 -0.74
N GLU A 269 0.12 0.50 0.21
CA GLU A 269 1.16 1.54 0.28
C GLU A 269 2.25 1.06 1.25
N ASP A 270 3.54 1.13 0.85
CA ASP A 270 4.64 0.60 1.67
C ASP A 270 5.10 1.54 2.79
N PHE A 271 4.64 2.79 2.78
CA PHE A 271 4.86 3.72 3.90
C PHE A 271 4.31 3.18 5.23
N GLY A 272 3.35 2.26 5.18
CA GLY A 272 2.84 1.54 6.33
C GLY A 272 3.94 0.82 7.13
N TYR A 273 4.97 0.28 6.45
CA TYR A 273 6.11 -0.29 7.16
C TYR A 273 6.88 0.75 7.98
N LEU A 274 7.12 1.91 7.40
CA LEU A 274 7.83 3.00 8.09
C LEU A 274 7.01 3.54 9.25
N LEU A 275 5.69 3.69 9.10
CA LEU A 275 4.80 4.13 10.19
C LEU A 275 4.65 3.09 11.31
N HIS A 276 4.86 1.81 11.00
CA HIS A 276 4.93 0.76 12.04
C HIS A 276 6.20 0.85 12.88
N GLN A 277 7.28 1.44 12.34
CA GLN A 277 8.57 1.60 13.02
C GLN A 277 8.74 2.98 13.68
N ILE A 278 8.09 4.01 13.14
CA ILE A 278 8.24 5.41 13.51
C ILE A 278 6.86 6.05 13.52
N PRO A 279 6.40 6.67 14.63
CA PRO A 279 5.08 7.30 14.65
C PRO A 279 4.97 8.38 13.57
N GLY A 280 3.82 8.46 12.91
CA GLY A 280 3.67 9.43 11.85
C GLY A 280 2.26 9.50 11.27
N VAL A 281 2.12 10.24 10.18
CA VAL A 281 0.84 10.49 9.52
C VAL A 281 1.04 10.56 8.01
N MET A 282 0.14 9.94 7.28
CA MET A 282 0.02 10.11 5.85
C MET A 282 -1.21 10.93 5.49
N PHE A 283 -1.09 11.73 4.43
CA PHE A 283 -2.14 12.59 3.93
C PHE A 283 -2.51 12.24 2.49
N TRP A 284 -3.77 12.45 2.12
CA TRP A 284 -4.18 12.59 0.74
C TRP A 284 -4.11 14.06 0.32
N LEU A 285 -3.63 14.30 -0.90
CA LEU A 285 -3.64 15.60 -1.58
C LEU A 285 -4.60 15.54 -2.77
N GLY A 286 -5.61 16.37 -2.79
CA GLY A 286 -6.53 16.50 -3.92
C GLY A 286 -5.84 17.08 -5.14
N VAL A 287 -6.01 16.40 -6.31
CA VAL A 287 -5.39 16.80 -7.59
C VAL A 287 -6.37 16.95 -8.74
N ASP A 288 -7.67 16.83 -8.48
CA ASP A 288 -8.78 17.20 -9.38
C ASP A 288 -8.60 16.69 -10.82
N THR A 289 -8.46 15.39 -11.00
CA THR A 289 -8.36 14.74 -12.32
C THR A 289 -9.46 13.70 -12.50
N PRO A 290 -10.06 13.57 -13.70
CA PRO A 290 -11.10 12.57 -13.95
C PRO A 290 -10.57 11.14 -14.09
N TYR A 291 -9.25 10.97 -14.13
CA TYR A 291 -8.60 9.67 -14.32
C TYR A 291 -8.11 9.11 -12.99
N ALA A 292 -8.36 7.83 -12.75
CA ALA A 292 -7.88 7.13 -11.58
C ALA A 292 -6.35 6.96 -11.61
N LEU A 293 -5.76 6.64 -10.44
CA LEU A 293 -4.38 6.18 -10.35
C LEU A 293 -4.17 4.97 -11.28
N HIS A 294 -2.96 4.82 -11.81
CA HIS A 294 -2.53 3.80 -12.78
C HIS A 294 -3.19 3.88 -14.17
N HIS A 295 -4.02 4.90 -14.40
CA HIS A 295 -4.61 5.11 -15.71
C HIS A 295 -3.63 5.83 -16.66
N PRO A 296 -3.47 5.41 -17.94
CA PRO A 296 -2.51 6.01 -18.88
C PRO A 296 -2.75 7.50 -19.20
N LYS A 297 -3.91 8.03 -18.85
CA LYS A 297 -4.27 9.46 -18.99
C LYS A 297 -4.33 10.21 -17.67
N MET A 298 -3.81 9.61 -16.58
CA MET A 298 -3.74 10.27 -15.28
C MET A 298 -2.93 11.57 -15.42
N SER A 299 -3.58 12.70 -15.16
CA SER A 299 -3.04 14.04 -15.36
C SER A 299 -3.49 14.95 -14.22
N PRO A 300 -2.70 15.00 -13.12
CA PRO A 300 -3.00 15.82 -11.97
C PRO A 300 -3.06 17.32 -12.31
N ASN A 301 -3.89 18.05 -11.62
CA ASN A 301 -3.90 19.51 -11.70
C ASN A 301 -2.67 20.08 -10.99
N GLU A 302 -1.77 20.72 -11.77
CA GLU A 302 -0.49 21.26 -11.26
C GLU A 302 -0.66 22.35 -10.20
N ALA A 303 -1.84 23.01 -10.11
CA ALA A 303 -2.12 23.97 -9.04
C ALA A 303 -2.04 23.35 -7.63
N ALA A 304 -2.19 22.02 -7.52
CA ALA A 304 -2.00 21.30 -6.27
C ALA A 304 -0.56 21.35 -5.75
N LEU A 305 0.45 21.55 -6.62
CA LEU A 305 1.86 21.64 -6.23
C LEU A 305 2.13 22.84 -5.34
N SER A 306 1.80 24.05 -5.81
CA SER A 306 2.01 25.27 -5.03
C SER A 306 1.17 25.31 -3.76
N PHE A 307 -0.06 24.79 -3.83
CA PHE A 307 -0.91 24.62 -2.66
C PHE A 307 -0.27 23.71 -1.62
N ALA A 308 0.17 22.50 -2.01
CA ALA A 308 0.79 21.54 -1.10
C ALA A 308 2.07 22.10 -0.48
N VAL A 309 2.95 22.74 -1.27
CA VAL A 309 4.18 23.34 -0.75
C VAL A 309 3.86 24.40 0.31
N ALA A 310 2.90 25.30 0.06
CA ALA A 310 2.53 26.34 1.00
C ALA A 310 1.98 25.78 2.32
N GLU A 311 1.03 24.83 2.25
CA GLU A 311 0.34 24.34 3.43
C GLU A 311 1.18 23.35 4.25
N ILE A 312 1.93 22.46 3.57
CA ILE A 312 2.80 21.49 4.23
C ILE A 312 4.05 22.16 4.81
N SER A 313 4.64 23.16 4.13
CA SER A 313 5.77 23.91 4.72
C SER A 313 5.34 24.65 5.99
N ALA A 314 4.14 25.25 6.00
CA ALA A 314 3.57 25.88 7.18
C ALA A 314 3.35 24.86 8.33
N PHE A 315 2.91 23.64 8.02
CA PHE A 315 2.78 22.55 8.98
C PHE A 315 4.15 22.14 9.56
N LEU A 316 5.13 21.87 8.70
CA LEU A 316 6.47 21.42 9.11
C LEU A 316 7.22 22.52 9.91
N LYS A 317 6.99 23.79 9.65
CA LYS A 317 7.53 24.90 10.46
C LYS A 317 6.97 24.95 11.89
N LYS A 318 5.75 24.45 12.08
CA LYS A 318 5.10 24.40 13.40
C LYS A 318 5.60 23.21 14.23
N LYS A 319 6.08 22.17 13.58
CA LYS A 319 6.64 20.97 14.22
C LYS A 319 8.02 21.25 14.81
#